data_e4982cb63d03e901f668558d563328e3
#
_entry.id   e4982cb63d03e901f668558d563328e3
#
_cell.length_a   1.000
_cell.length_b   1.000
_cell.length_c   1.000
_cell.angle_alpha   90.00
_cell.angle_beta   90.00
_cell.angle_gamma   90.00
#
_symmetry.space_group_name_H-M   'P 1'
#
loop_
_entity.id
_entity.type
_entity.pdbx_description
1 polymer ?
#
loop_
_entity_poly.entity_id
_entity_poly.type
_entity_poly.pdbx_seq_one_letter_code
_entity_poly.pdbx_strand_id
1 'polypeptide(L)'
;MSRTPPRRIWLTGAGSGIGAALAEELLTSGAHLALSARAVAPLQALSARFPGQVLLVPGDLTNSQQVREIGERIGEAWGSLDSLILNAGTCEYVDARQHDSSIIEHVVRTNLLASSYCIEASLPLLRAGNTPHLVGIASSVTWLPLPRTADNGACNSGLRSMFESLRIDLAPQGIDVTVLSPGFVNTPSIDENDVPMPQNWPLDKAARHALEEIQRRPPTVAFAALNMAGFWPLPK
;
A
#
# COMPACT_ATOMS: atom_id res chain seq x y z
N MET A 1 -23.23 26.67 -0.76
CA MET A 1 -22.52 25.60 -1.49
C MET A 1 -22.28 24.46 -0.51
N SER A 2 -22.90 23.30 -0.70
CA SER A 2 -22.66 22.12 0.12
C SER A 2 -21.24 21.63 -0.15
N ARG A 3 -20.34 21.75 0.83
CA ARG A 3 -18.97 21.16 0.72
C ARG A 3 -19.16 19.64 0.78
N THR A 4 -18.67 18.95 -0.23
CA THR A 4 -18.57 17.49 -0.20
C THR A 4 -17.82 17.10 1.10
N PRO A 5 -18.32 16.16 1.89
CA PRO A 5 -17.63 15.74 3.12
C PRO A 5 -16.25 15.18 2.77
N PRO A 6 -15.25 15.38 3.65
CA PRO A 6 -13.92 14.87 3.43
C PRO A 6 -13.92 13.33 3.34
N ARG A 7 -13.13 12.78 2.43
CA ARG A 7 -13.01 11.32 2.28
C ARG A 7 -12.30 10.71 3.50
N ARG A 8 -12.84 9.63 4.01
CA ARG A 8 -12.31 8.83 5.12
C ARG A 8 -11.50 7.66 4.56
N ILE A 9 -10.22 7.65 4.80
CA ILE A 9 -9.28 6.71 4.19
C ILE A 9 -8.46 6.03 5.27
N TRP A 10 -8.40 4.70 5.25
CA TRP A 10 -7.42 3.96 6.03
C TRP A 10 -6.18 3.69 5.17
N LEU A 11 -5.03 4.23 5.58
CA LEU A 11 -3.74 4.06 4.93
C LEU A 11 -2.80 3.25 5.82
N THR A 12 -2.33 2.12 5.31
CA THR A 12 -1.34 1.26 5.98
C THR A 12 0.09 1.61 5.56
N GLY A 13 1.07 1.37 6.44
CA GLY A 13 2.46 1.67 6.14
C GLY A 13 2.77 3.17 6.02
N ALA A 14 2.02 4.02 6.73
CA ALA A 14 2.11 5.48 6.64
C ALA A 14 3.33 6.09 7.35
N GLY A 15 4.21 5.27 7.95
CA GLY A 15 5.34 5.75 8.75
C GLY A 15 6.59 6.13 7.95
N SER A 16 6.71 5.72 6.70
CA SER A 16 7.91 5.97 5.87
C SER A 16 7.61 5.81 4.37
N GLY A 17 8.58 6.13 3.52
CA GLY A 17 8.55 5.86 2.09
C GLY A 17 7.30 6.40 1.39
N ILE A 18 6.80 5.64 0.42
CA ILE A 18 5.62 6.01 -0.39
C ILE A 18 4.40 6.28 0.51
N GLY A 19 4.20 5.46 1.56
CA GLY A 19 3.06 5.63 2.46
C GLY A 19 3.05 6.95 3.20
N ALA A 20 4.18 7.41 3.71
CA ALA A 20 4.29 8.70 4.39
C ALA A 20 4.08 9.88 3.43
N ALA A 21 4.70 9.82 2.24
CA ALA A 21 4.52 10.85 1.22
C ALA A 21 3.07 10.90 0.69
N LEU A 22 2.44 9.75 0.46
CA LEU A 22 1.03 9.67 0.05
C LEU A 22 0.09 10.18 1.16
N ALA A 23 0.40 9.91 2.43
CA ALA A 23 -0.37 10.45 3.56
C ALA A 23 -0.38 11.98 3.54
N GLU A 24 0.77 12.59 3.30
CA GLU A 24 0.89 14.06 3.23
C GLU A 24 0.10 14.66 2.05
N GLU A 25 0.18 14.06 0.88
CA GLU A 25 -0.59 14.51 -0.30
C GLU A 25 -2.12 14.38 -0.07
N LEU A 26 -2.56 13.25 0.52
CA LEU A 26 -3.97 13.03 0.85
C LEU A 26 -4.49 14.02 1.91
N LEU A 27 -3.72 14.29 2.96
CA LEU A 27 -4.07 15.24 4.02
C LEU A 27 -4.12 16.68 3.45
N THR A 28 -3.17 17.04 2.59
CA THR A 28 -3.15 18.33 1.90
C THR A 28 -4.37 18.50 0.99
N SER A 29 -4.87 17.42 0.40
CA SER A 29 -6.12 17.45 -0.39
C SER A 29 -7.39 17.54 0.46
N GLY A 30 -7.29 17.51 1.80
CA GLY A 30 -8.39 17.63 2.73
C GLY A 30 -9.02 16.29 3.15
N ALA A 31 -8.40 15.15 2.88
CA ALA A 31 -8.87 13.86 3.34
C ALA A 31 -8.70 13.70 4.86
N HIS A 32 -9.51 12.82 5.47
CA HIS A 32 -9.32 12.32 6.82
C HIS A 32 -8.67 10.94 6.76
N LEU A 33 -7.55 10.75 7.46
CA LEU A 33 -6.78 9.52 7.40
C LEU A 33 -6.74 8.76 8.74
N ALA A 34 -7.10 7.48 8.70
CA ALA A 34 -6.69 6.51 9.71
C ALA A 34 -5.30 5.99 9.30
N LEU A 35 -4.27 6.25 10.11
CA LEU A 35 -2.89 5.93 9.78
C LEU A 35 -2.38 4.77 10.62
N SER A 36 -1.93 3.70 9.95
CA SER A 36 -1.31 2.53 10.58
C SER A 36 0.16 2.41 10.20
N ALA A 37 1.00 2.23 11.21
CA ALA A 37 2.39 1.82 11.11
C ALA A 37 2.85 1.25 12.45
N ARG A 38 3.98 0.52 12.48
CA ARG A 38 4.61 0.05 13.72
C ARG A 38 5.22 1.21 14.51
N ALA A 39 5.91 2.12 13.82
CA ALA A 39 6.50 3.32 14.43
C ALA A 39 5.43 4.41 14.60
N VAL A 40 5.19 4.82 15.84
CA VAL A 40 4.14 5.81 16.18
C VAL A 40 4.60 7.25 15.93
N ALA A 41 5.87 7.55 16.17
CA ALA A 41 6.39 8.91 16.11
C ALA A 41 6.18 9.62 14.75
N PRO A 42 6.42 8.99 13.57
CA PRO A 42 6.11 9.61 12.29
C PRO A 42 4.62 9.93 12.11
N LEU A 43 3.73 9.06 12.61
CA LEU A 43 2.28 9.26 12.53
C LEU A 43 1.85 10.44 13.42
N GLN A 44 2.43 10.57 14.61
CA GLN A 44 2.19 11.70 15.51
C GLN A 44 2.65 13.03 14.89
N ALA A 45 3.80 13.03 14.21
CA ALA A 45 4.29 14.21 13.50
C ALA A 45 3.32 14.67 12.40
N LEU A 46 2.77 13.73 11.62
CA LEU A 46 1.71 14.04 10.64
C LEU A 46 0.44 14.56 11.32
N SER A 47 0.00 13.93 12.39
CA SER A 47 -1.19 14.36 13.14
C SER A 47 -1.06 15.78 13.71
N ALA A 48 0.13 16.15 14.16
CA ALA A 48 0.41 17.50 14.66
C ALA A 48 0.37 18.57 13.55
N ARG A 49 0.79 18.22 12.33
CA ARG A 49 0.75 19.11 11.15
C ARG A 49 -0.64 19.26 10.54
N PHE A 50 -1.51 18.26 10.71
CA PHE A 50 -2.85 18.24 10.15
C PHE A 50 -3.90 17.97 11.25
N PRO A 51 -4.11 18.94 12.16
CA PRO A 51 -4.99 18.77 13.30
C PRO A 51 -6.45 18.49 12.87
N GLY A 52 -7.05 17.48 13.50
CA GLY A 52 -8.44 17.09 13.23
C GLY A 52 -8.64 16.19 11.99
N GLN A 53 -7.60 15.94 11.18
CA GLN A 53 -7.70 15.10 9.99
C GLN A 53 -7.14 13.68 10.19
N VAL A 54 -6.42 13.41 11.27
CA VAL A 54 -5.72 12.14 11.49
C VAL A 54 -6.29 11.37 12.66
N LEU A 55 -6.68 10.12 12.42
CA LEU A 55 -6.95 9.10 13.42
C LEU A 55 -5.71 8.19 13.51
N LEU A 56 -5.04 8.18 14.67
CA LEU A 56 -3.89 7.31 14.89
C LEU A 56 -4.36 5.91 15.25
N VAL A 57 -4.04 4.93 14.41
CA VAL A 57 -4.33 3.50 14.61
C VAL A 57 -3.07 2.66 14.39
N PRO A 58 -2.01 2.89 15.21
CA PRO A 58 -0.77 2.13 15.11
C PRO A 58 -0.99 0.67 15.50
N GLY A 59 -0.19 -0.23 14.92
CA GLY A 59 -0.22 -1.65 15.24
C GLY A 59 0.64 -2.49 14.30
N ASP A 60 0.82 -3.74 14.69
CA ASP A 60 1.43 -4.77 13.84
C ASP A 60 0.35 -5.44 12.99
N LEU A 61 0.36 -5.15 11.69
CA LEU A 61 -0.63 -5.68 10.75
C LEU A 61 -0.44 -7.17 10.43
N THR A 62 0.67 -7.78 10.85
CA THR A 62 0.85 -9.23 10.79
C THR A 62 0.08 -9.98 11.88
N ASN A 63 -0.43 -9.25 12.88
CA ASN A 63 -1.29 -9.77 13.94
C ASN A 63 -2.76 -9.50 13.60
N SER A 64 -3.50 -10.53 13.20
CA SER A 64 -4.90 -10.41 12.78
C SER A 64 -5.83 -9.85 13.88
N GLN A 65 -5.51 -10.08 15.17
CA GLN A 65 -6.29 -9.52 16.27
C GLN A 65 -6.11 -8.00 16.38
N GLN A 66 -4.87 -7.51 16.31
CA GLN A 66 -4.63 -6.07 16.28
C GLN A 66 -5.29 -5.39 15.08
N VAL A 67 -5.32 -6.05 13.92
CA VAL A 67 -5.99 -5.52 12.73
C VAL A 67 -7.50 -5.41 12.93
N ARG A 68 -8.14 -6.39 13.58
CA ARG A 68 -9.56 -6.30 13.96
C ARG A 68 -9.82 -5.11 14.89
N GLU A 69 -9.01 -4.95 15.95
CA GLU A 69 -9.10 -3.83 16.89
C GLU A 69 -8.91 -2.47 16.19
N ILE A 70 -8.02 -2.39 15.19
CA ILE A 70 -7.86 -1.19 14.35
C ILE A 70 -9.16 -0.93 13.56
N GLY A 71 -9.74 -1.93 12.93
CA GLY A 71 -11.00 -1.82 12.20
C GLY A 71 -12.15 -1.36 13.10
N GLU A 72 -12.27 -1.92 14.31
CA GLU A 72 -13.25 -1.51 15.31
C GLU A 72 -13.08 -0.04 15.70
N ARG A 73 -11.86 0.41 16.01
CA ARG A 73 -11.57 1.81 16.33
C ARG A 73 -11.93 2.77 15.20
N ILE A 74 -11.66 2.39 13.94
CA ILE A 74 -12.08 3.19 12.78
C ILE A 74 -13.61 3.22 12.69
N GLY A 75 -14.27 2.08 12.91
CA GLY A 75 -15.72 1.98 12.94
C GLY A 75 -16.36 2.86 14.02
N GLU A 76 -15.83 2.83 15.23
CA GLU A 76 -16.28 3.67 16.35
C GLU A 76 -16.11 5.17 16.05
N ALA A 77 -14.96 5.55 15.45
CA ALA A 77 -14.66 6.95 15.17
C ALA A 77 -15.46 7.52 13.98
N TRP A 78 -15.69 6.72 12.94
CA TRP A 78 -16.20 7.23 11.66
C TRP A 78 -17.43 6.51 11.12
N GLY A 79 -17.71 5.30 11.57
CA GLY A 79 -18.81 4.44 11.11
C GLY A 79 -18.66 3.91 9.68
N SER A 80 -17.76 4.44 8.88
CA SER A 80 -17.53 4.01 7.50
C SER A 80 -16.16 4.41 6.97
N LEU A 81 -15.74 3.79 5.87
CA LEU A 81 -14.55 4.13 5.08
C LEU A 81 -14.93 4.38 3.62
N ASP A 82 -14.34 5.40 3.03
CA ASP A 82 -14.44 5.65 1.59
C ASP A 82 -13.28 5.01 0.82
N SER A 83 -12.15 4.73 1.47
CA SER A 83 -11.06 3.98 0.85
C SER A 83 -10.23 3.22 1.89
N LEU A 84 -9.72 2.05 1.48
CA LEU A 84 -8.61 1.36 2.12
C LEU A 84 -7.42 1.37 1.16
N ILE A 85 -6.27 1.88 1.61
CA ILE A 85 -5.02 1.88 0.84
C ILE A 85 -4.00 0.98 1.55
N LEU A 86 -3.73 -0.16 0.95
CA LEU A 86 -2.77 -1.16 1.43
C LEU A 86 -1.40 -0.86 0.84
N ASN A 87 -0.57 -0.18 1.62
CA ASN A 87 0.80 0.18 1.26
C ASN A 87 1.83 -0.47 2.20
N ALA A 88 1.42 -0.97 3.37
CA ALA A 88 2.33 -1.66 4.28
C ALA A 88 2.96 -2.87 3.60
N GLY A 89 4.28 -2.93 3.62
CA GLY A 89 5.03 -4.01 3.04
C GLY A 89 6.52 -3.89 3.36
N THR A 90 7.24 -4.97 3.10
CA THR A 90 8.70 -5.04 3.17
C THR A 90 9.23 -5.66 1.89
N CYS A 91 10.51 -5.42 1.61
CA CYS A 91 11.26 -6.04 0.53
C CYS A 91 12.59 -6.50 1.12
N GLU A 92 12.88 -7.76 0.97
CA GLU A 92 14.15 -8.36 1.38
C GLU A 92 14.81 -9.04 0.17
N TYR A 93 16.08 -9.38 0.29
CA TYR A 93 16.82 -9.99 -0.82
C TYR A 93 17.22 -11.42 -0.48
N VAL A 94 16.77 -12.37 -1.29
CA VAL A 94 17.10 -13.80 -1.14
C VAL A 94 18.35 -14.13 -1.92
N ASP A 95 19.43 -14.59 -1.24
CA ASP A 95 20.57 -15.17 -1.91
C ASP A 95 20.29 -16.66 -2.20
N ALA A 96 20.16 -17.01 -3.47
CA ALA A 96 19.92 -18.40 -3.86
C ALA A 96 21.02 -19.40 -3.45
N ARG A 97 22.22 -18.91 -3.14
CA ARG A 97 23.33 -19.75 -2.61
C ARG A 97 23.17 -20.09 -1.13
N GLN A 98 22.42 -19.27 -0.40
CA GLN A 98 22.12 -19.43 1.02
C GLN A 98 20.63 -19.19 1.24
N HIS A 99 19.79 -20.02 0.56
CA HIS A 99 18.34 -19.85 0.57
C HIS A 99 17.79 -20.01 1.99
N ASP A 100 17.22 -18.93 2.53
CA ASP A 100 16.53 -18.91 3.81
C ASP A 100 15.03 -18.73 3.61
N SER A 101 14.27 -19.78 3.87
CA SER A 101 12.81 -19.76 3.72
C SER A 101 12.12 -18.84 4.73
N SER A 102 12.76 -18.49 5.84
CA SER A 102 12.19 -17.56 6.84
C SER A 102 12.04 -16.16 6.29
N ILE A 103 12.88 -15.74 5.35
CA ILE A 103 12.74 -14.47 4.62
C ILE A 103 11.43 -14.45 3.84
N ILE A 104 11.18 -15.51 3.05
CA ILE A 104 9.94 -15.61 2.26
C ILE A 104 8.72 -15.66 3.18
N GLU A 105 8.78 -16.43 4.27
CA GLU A 105 7.68 -16.47 5.26
C GLU A 105 7.41 -15.08 5.85
N HIS A 106 8.45 -14.34 6.24
CA HIS A 106 8.32 -12.99 6.77
C HIS A 106 7.68 -12.04 5.77
N VAL A 107 8.14 -12.05 4.51
CA VAL A 107 7.60 -11.18 3.45
C VAL A 107 6.15 -11.55 3.09
N VAL A 108 5.82 -12.85 3.01
CA VAL A 108 4.43 -13.30 2.79
C VAL A 108 3.52 -12.85 3.92
N ARG A 109 3.96 -12.99 5.17
CA ARG A 109 3.19 -12.56 6.35
C ARG A 109 2.96 -11.06 6.35
N THR A 110 4.00 -10.27 6.04
CA THR A 110 3.95 -8.81 6.08
C THR A 110 3.18 -8.20 4.90
N ASN A 111 3.36 -8.71 3.69
CA ASN A 111 2.80 -8.09 2.49
C ASN A 111 1.43 -8.69 2.11
N LEU A 112 1.29 -10.02 2.13
CA LEU A 112 0.10 -10.70 1.63
C LEU A 112 -0.93 -10.96 2.74
N LEU A 113 -0.52 -11.63 3.84
CA LEU A 113 -1.47 -11.97 4.90
C LEU A 113 -1.96 -10.73 5.65
N ALA A 114 -1.08 -9.78 5.96
CA ALA A 114 -1.48 -8.52 6.59
C ALA A 114 -2.47 -7.74 5.72
N SER A 115 -2.27 -7.72 4.39
CA SER A 115 -3.25 -7.12 3.46
C SER A 115 -4.60 -7.81 3.54
N SER A 116 -4.63 -9.15 3.58
CA SER A 116 -5.86 -9.92 3.72
C SER A 116 -6.62 -9.60 5.02
N TYR A 117 -5.90 -9.49 6.15
CA TYR A 117 -6.50 -9.12 7.44
C TYR A 117 -7.10 -7.70 7.40
N CYS A 118 -6.39 -6.75 6.79
CA CYS A 118 -6.90 -5.38 6.65
C CYS A 118 -8.14 -5.32 5.74
N ILE A 119 -8.19 -6.12 4.67
CA ILE A 119 -9.37 -6.23 3.81
C ILE A 119 -10.56 -6.76 4.62
N GLU A 120 -10.37 -7.88 5.35
CA GLU A 120 -11.41 -8.46 6.20
C GLU A 120 -12.00 -7.41 7.17
N ALA A 121 -11.15 -6.72 7.91
CA ALA A 121 -11.56 -5.72 8.88
C ALA A 121 -12.24 -4.47 8.26
N SER A 122 -11.90 -4.13 7.02
CA SER A 122 -12.39 -2.91 6.36
C SER A 122 -13.65 -3.11 5.52
N LEU A 123 -13.93 -4.30 5.02
CA LEU A 123 -15.06 -4.56 4.11
C LEU A 123 -16.42 -4.08 4.66
N PRO A 124 -16.79 -4.30 5.94
CA PRO A 124 -18.03 -3.76 6.49
C PRO A 124 -18.07 -2.22 6.45
N LEU A 125 -16.94 -1.57 6.71
CA LEU A 125 -16.81 -0.11 6.71
C LEU A 125 -16.84 0.46 5.30
N LEU A 126 -16.24 -0.21 4.31
CA LEU A 126 -16.27 0.17 2.91
C LEU A 126 -17.70 0.07 2.34
N ARG A 127 -18.46 -0.99 2.70
CA ARG A 127 -19.85 -1.12 2.30
C ARG A 127 -20.74 0.01 2.80
N ALA A 128 -20.38 0.62 3.93
CA ALA A 128 -21.06 1.78 4.50
C ALA A 128 -20.52 3.13 3.99
N GLY A 129 -19.45 3.10 3.19
CA GLY A 129 -18.75 4.29 2.67
C GLY A 129 -19.41 4.92 1.46
N ASN A 130 -18.92 6.11 1.12
CA ASN A 130 -19.33 6.82 -0.07
C ASN A 130 -18.37 6.55 -1.22
N THR A 131 -18.86 5.95 -2.32
CA THR A 131 -18.04 5.53 -3.46
C THR A 131 -16.78 4.75 -3.00
N PRO A 132 -16.98 3.57 -2.38
CA PRO A 132 -15.90 2.85 -1.72
C PRO A 132 -14.81 2.36 -2.69
N HIS A 133 -13.56 2.35 -2.23
CA HIS A 133 -12.41 2.04 -3.05
C HIS A 133 -11.35 1.25 -2.27
N LEU A 134 -11.00 0.07 -2.75
CA LEU A 134 -9.91 -0.76 -2.27
C LEU A 134 -8.68 -0.56 -3.17
N VAL A 135 -7.57 -0.11 -2.59
CA VAL A 135 -6.31 0.14 -3.31
C VAL A 135 -5.20 -0.73 -2.75
N GLY A 136 -4.54 -1.48 -3.60
CA GLY A 136 -3.33 -2.23 -3.27
C GLY A 136 -2.10 -1.60 -3.91
N ILE A 137 -1.05 -1.36 -3.12
CA ILE A 137 0.25 -0.98 -3.65
C ILE A 137 1.12 -2.24 -3.69
N ALA A 138 1.33 -2.74 -4.89
CA ALA A 138 2.17 -3.89 -5.22
C ALA A 138 3.56 -3.42 -5.68
N SER A 139 4.17 -4.10 -6.64
CA SER A 139 5.45 -3.74 -7.24
C SER A 139 5.49 -4.13 -8.70
N SER A 140 6.26 -3.40 -9.50
CA SER A 140 6.52 -3.73 -10.90
C SER A 140 7.30 -5.05 -11.10
N VAL A 141 7.94 -5.58 -10.06
CA VAL A 141 8.60 -6.91 -10.08
C VAL A 141 7.62 -8.06 -10.33
N THR A 142 6.32 -7.82 -10.20
CA THR A 142 5.28 -8.80 -10.58
C THR A 142 5.26 -9.09 -12.09
N TRP A 143 5.78 -8.16 -12.88
CA TRP A 143 5.79 -8.25 -14.35
C TRP A 143 7.15 -8.70 -14.89
N LEU A 144 8.20 -8.40 -14.15
CA LEU A 144 9.58 -8.67 -14.56
C LEU A 144 10.37 -9.19 -13.35
N PRO A 145 10.67 -10.49 -13.29
CA PRO A 145 11.51 -11.04 -12.24
C PRO A 145 12.92 -10.46 -12.30
N LEU A 146 13.46 -10.08 -11.16
CA LEU A 146 14.80 -9.56 -11.00
C LEU A 146 15.65 -10.51 -10.14
N PRO A 147 16.97 -10.50 -10.27
CA PRO A 147 17.84 -11.27 -9.41
C PRO A 147 17.58 -10.97 -7.92
N ARG A 148 17.60 -11.98 -7.07
CA ARG A 148 17.45 -11.88 -5.61
C ARG A 148 16.08 -11.39 -5.11
N THR A 149 15.07 -11.26 -5.97
CA THR A 149 13.72 -10.78 -5.62
C THR A 149 12.66 -11.88 -5.61
N ALA A 150 13.05 -13.12 -5.34
CA ALA A 150 12.11 -14.26 -5.37
C ALA A 150 10.96 -14.13 -4.38
N ASP A 151 11.23 -13.63 -3.17
CA ASP A 151 10.27 -13.30 -2.11
C ASP A 151 9.30 -12.20 -2.55
N ASN A 152 9.86 -11.10 -3.01
CA ASN A 152 9.12 -9.91 -3.43
C ASN A 152 8.27 -10.20 -4.68
N GLY A 153 8.84 -10.89 -5.68
CA GLY A 153 8.12 -11.32 -6.88
C GLY A 153 6.94 -12.23 -6.56
N ALA A 154 7.15 -13.27 -5.74
CA ALA A 154 6.11 -14.20 -5.34
C ALA A 154 4.97 -13.50 -4.57
N CYS A 155 5.32 -12.69 -3.56
CA CYS A 155 4.36 -11.96 -2.74
C CYS A 155 3.52 -10.97 -3.54
N ASN A 156 4.17 -10.12 -4.33
CA ASN A 156 3.46 -9.09 -5.09
C ASN A 156 2.63 -9.69 -6.23
N SER A 157 3.04 -10.81 -6.83
CA SER A 157 2.23 -11.54 -7.80
C SER A 157 0.98 -12.13 -7.15
N GLY A 158 1.11 -12.72 -5.95
CA GLY A 158 -0.01 -13.20 -5.15
C GLY A 158 -0.96 -12.07 -4.74
N LEU A 159 -0.41 -10.93 -4.29
CA LEU A 159 -1.18 -9.73 -3.94
C LEU A 159 -1.98 -9.24 -5.16
N ARG A 160 -1.33 -9.06 -6.30
CA ARG A 160 -2.00 -8.65 -7.55
C ARG A 160 -3.14 -9.60 -7.92
N SER A 161 -2.88 -10.92 -7.92
CA SER A 161 -3.90 -11.93 -8.24
C SER A 161 -5.08 -11.87 -7.27
N MET A 162 -4.83 -11.70 -5.97
CA MET A 162 -5.87 -11.52 -4.96
C MET A 162 -6.74 -10.29 -5.26
N PHE A 163 -6.14 -9.15 -5.59
CA PHE A 163 -6.88 -7.93 -5.94
C PHE A 163 -7.67 -8.05 -7.25
N GLU A 164 -7.12 -8.72 -8.26
CA GLU A 164 -7.82 -8.98 -9.52
C GLU A 164 -9.08 -9.84 -9.30
N SER A 165 -9.01 -10.86 -8.44
CA SER A 165 -10.16 -11.67 -8.05
C SER A 165 -11.17 -10.85 -7.24
N LEU A 166 -10.70 -10.10 -6.22
CA LEU A 166 -11.57 -9.25 -5.42
C LEU A 166 -12.28 -8.18 -6.23
N ARG A 167 -11.68 -7.69 -7.31
CA ARG A 167 -12.34 -6.73 -8.22
C ARG A 167 -13.60 -7.33 -8.82
N ILE A 168 -13.59 -8.60 -9.18
CA ILE A 168 -14.75 -9.31 -9.72
C ILE A 168 -15.82 -9.47 -8.64
N ASP A 169 -15.41 -9.90 -7.46
CA ASP A 169 -16.32 -10.24 -6.36
C ASP A 169 -16.93 -8.99 -5.70
N LEU A 170 -16.22 -7.86 -5.71
CA LEU A 170 -16.64 -6.62 -5.06
C LEU A 170 -17.38 -5.66 -6.00
N ALA A 171 -17.24 -5.82 -7.32
CA ALA A 171 -17.95 -4.99 -8.31
C ALA A 171 -19.48 -4.96 -8.11
N PRO A 172 -20.17 -6.10 -7.86
CA PRO A 172 -21.60 -6.10 -7.57
C PRO A 172 -21.98 -5.36 -6.29
N GLN A 173 -21.00 -5.10 -5.39
CA GLN A 173 -21.18 -4.36 -4.14
C GLN A 173 -20.83 -2.88 -4.29
N GLY A 174 -20.50 -2.42 -5.51
CA GLY A 174 -20.14 -1.04 -5.80
C GLY A 174 -18.78 -0.61 -5.22
N ILE A 175 -17.91 -1.55 -4.90
CA ILE A 175 -16.55 -1.29 -4.39
C ILE A 175 -15.57 -1.39 -5.55
N ASP A 176 -14.94 -0.26 -5.90
CA ASP A 176 -13.87 -0.22 -6.89
C ASP A 176 -12.58 -0.84 -6.33
N VAL A 177 -11.78 -1.45 -7.21
CA VAL A 177 -10.50 -2.06 -6.83
C VAL A 177 -9.41 -1.64 -7.79
N THR A 178 -8.35 -1.01 -7.28
CA THR A 178 -7.18 -0.56 -8.03
C THR A 178 -5.91 -1.22 -7.51
N VAL A 179 -5.04 -1.66 -8.41
CA VAL A 179 -3.68 -2.11 -8.09
C VAL A 179 -2.67 -1.13 -8.67
N LEU A 180 -1.86 -0.53 -7.82
CA LEU A 180 -0.72 0.29 -8.22
C LEU A 180 0.56 -0.55 -8.12
N SER A 181 1.36 -0.55 -9.17
CA SER A 181 2.62 -1.28 -9.24
C SER A 181 3.78 -0.30 -9.50
N PRO A 182 4.26 0.40 -8.47
CA PRO A 182 5.43 1.26 -8.60
C PRO A 182 6.67 0.42 -8.95
N GLY A 183 7.55 1.02 -9.77
CA GLY A 183 8.90 0.53 -9.98
C GLY A 183 9.87 1.11 -8.96
N PHE A 184 11.03 1.57 -9.42
CA PHE A 184 12.05 2.12 -8.55
C PHE A 184 11.70 3.54 -8.09
N VAL A 185 11.53 3.71 -6.79
CA VAL A 185 11.25 4.98 -6.11
C VAL A 185 12.27 5.17 -5.00
N ASN A 186 12.88 6.34 -4.88
CA ASN A 186 13.84 6.64 -3.81
C ASN A 186 13.17 6.54 -2.44
N THR A 187 13.27 5.37 -1.83
CA THR A 187 12.77 5.10 -0.47
C THR A 187 13.93 4.67 0.42
N PRO A 188 13.85 4.85 1.74
CA PRO A 188 14.90 4.40 2.65
C PRO A 188 15.28 2.92 2.49
N SER A 189 14.36 2.07 2.10
CA SER A 189 14.59 0.63 1.86
C SER A 189 15.44 0.35 0.62
N ILE A 190 15.59 1.30 -0.30
CA ILE A 190 16.40 1.16 -1.51
C ILE A 190 17.84 1.58 -1.27
N ASP A 191 18.09 2.51 -0.35
CA ASP A 191 19.44 3.00 -0.04
C ASP A 191 20.35 1.92 0.58
N GLU A 192 19.77 0.82 1.07
CA GLU A 192 20.48 -0.36 1.60
C GLU A 192 20.87 -1.38 0.50
N ASN A 193 20.74 -1.03 -0.77
CA ASN A 193 20.80 -1.97 -1.88
C ASN A 193 22.05 -1.82 -2.75
N ASP A 194 22.83 -2.89 -2.91
CA ASP A 194 24.01 -2.97 -3.80
C ASP A 194 23.65 -3.15 -5.30
N VAL A 195 22.36 -3.23 -5.64
CA VAL A 195 21.94 -3.42 -7.03
C VAL A 195 21.83 -2.05 -7.73
N PRO A 196 22.56 -1.81 -8.84
CA PRO A 196 22.42 -0.56 -9.59
C PRO A 196 20.97 -0.38 -10.07
N MET A 197 20.31 0.65 -9.59
CA MET A 197 18.92 0.98 -9.98
C MET A 197 18.91 2.24 -10.83
N PRO A 198 18.85 2.12 -12.16
CA PRO A 198 18.82 3.29 -13.02
C PRO A 198 17.47 4.01 -12.92
N GLN A 199 17.53 5.33 -12.82
CA GLN A 199 16.38 6.25 -12.92
C GLN A 199 15.26 6.02 -11.89
N ASN A 200 15.62 6.12 -10.59
CA ASN A 200 14.63 6.16 -9.52
C ASN A 200 13.77 7.42 -9.61
N TRP A 201 12.47 7.27 -9.42
CA TRP A 201 11.61 8.43 -9.26
C TRP A 201 11.81 9.06 -7.87
N PRO A 202 11.83 10.42 -7.78
CA PRO A 202 11.71 11.10 -6.51
C PRO A 202 10.43 10.67 -5.78
N LEU A 203 10.50 10.56 -4.47
CA LEU A 203 9.42 10.07 -3.62
C LEU A 203 8.15 10.92 -3.74
N ASP A 204 8.30 12.25 -3.75
CA ASP A 204 7.21 13.21 -3.90
C ASP A 204 6.50 13.08 -5.26
N LYS A 205 7.26 12.83 -6.34
CA LYS A 205 6.70 12.58 -7.67
C LYS A 205 5.90 11.28 -7.69
N ALA A 206 6.42 10.22 -7.06
CA ALA A 206 5.74 8.93 -7.00
C ALA A 206 4.43 9.02 -6.19
N ALA A 207 4.43 9.75 -5.08
CA ALA A 207 3.26 9.96 -4.24
C ALA A 207 2.16 10.76 -4.96
N ARG A 208 2.52 11.86 -5.62
CA ARG A 208 1.56 12.66 -6.42
C ARG A 208 0.95 11.83 -7.54
N HIS A 209 1.77 11.09 -8.27
CA HIS A 209 1.27 10.22 -9.34
C HIS A 209 0.37 9.12 -8.80
N ALA A 210 0.73 8.49 -7.69
CA ALA A 210 -0.13 7.51 -7.03
C ALA A 210 -1.47 8.11 -6.63
N LEU A 211 -1.49 9.32 -6.07
CA LEU A 211 -2.72 10.03 -5.72
C LEU A 211 -3.60 10.29 -6.96
N GLU A 212 -3.02 10.77 -8.05
CA GLU A 212 -3.75 10.99 -9.32
C GLU A 212 -4.40 9.71 -9.82
N GLU A 213 -3.66 8.59 -9.81
CA GLU A 213 -4.19 7.31 -10.26
C GLU A 213 -5.25 6.73 -9.32
N ILE A 214 -5.08 6.89 -8.00
CA ILE A 214 -6.13 6.54 -7.01
C ILE A 214 -7.42 7.31 -7.29
N GLN A 215 -7.33 8.59 -7.66
CA GLN A 215 -8.50 9.41 -7.99
C GLN A 215 -9.16 9.00 -9.30
N ARG A 216 -8.38 8.56 -10.30
CA ARG A 216 -8.89 8.06 -11.60
C ARG A 216 -9.50 6.67 -11.54
N ARG A 217 -9.12 5.87 -10.53
CA ARG A 217 -9.60 4.50 -10.27
C ARG A 217 -9.41 3.50 -11.43
N PRO A 218 -8.27 3.47 -12.11
CA PRO A 218 -8.03 2.43 -13.11
C PRO A 218 -7.91 1.06 -12.44
N PRO A 219 -8.20 -0.02 -13.15
CA PRO A 219 -8.06 -1.37 -12.59
C PRO A 219 -6.63 -1.68 -12.14
N THR A 220 -5.64 -1.29 -12.95
CA THR A 220 -4.22 -1.57 -12.71
C THR A 220 -3.36 -0.47 -13.36
N VAL A 221 -2.35 0.00 -12.64
CA VAL A 221 -1.35 0.95 -13.14
C VAL A 221 0.04 0.51 -12.72
N ALA A 222 0.97 0.52 -13.67
CA ALA A 222 2.40 0.44 -13.41
C ALA A 222 3.06 1.78 -13.75
N PHE A 223 3.92 2.29 -12.86
CA PHE A 223 4.65 3.53 -13.07
C PHE A 223 6.07 3.43 -12.52
N ALA A 224 6.96 4.32 -12.92
CA ALA A 224 8.40 4.27 -12.61
C ALA A 224 9.07 2.93 -13.05
N ALA A 225 8.45 2.22 -14.02
CA ALA A 225 8.87 0.87 -14.45
C ALA A 225 9.47 0.86 -15.86
N LEU A 226 9.41 1.96 -16.60
CA LEU A 226 9.77 2.05 -18.02
C LEU A 226 11.21 1.62 -18.32
N ASN A 227 12.12 1.70 -17.36
CA ASN A 227 13.50 1.30 -17.54
C ASN A 227 13.77 -0.19 -17.25
N MET A 228 12.79 -0.89 -16.71
CA MET A 228 12.93 -2.33 -16.45
C MET A 228 12.96 -3.15 -17.75
N ALA A 229 12.38 -2.64 -18.85
CA ALA A 229 12.44 -3.28 -20.16
C ALA A 229 13.87 -3.38 -20.71
N GLY A 230 14.80 -2.51 -20.27
CA GLY A 230 16.23 -2.56 -20.63
C GLY A 230 17.01 -3.69 -19.94
N PHE A 231 16.44 -4.33 -18.93
CA PHE A 231 17.04 -5.50 -18.26
C PHE A 231 16.61 -6.84 -18.86
N TRP A 232 15.77 -6.83 -19.89
CA TRP A 232 15.38 -8.03 -20.62
C TRP A 232 16.19 -8.16 -21.92
N PRO A 233 16.78 -9.33 -22.28
CA PRO A 233 16.59 -10.65 -21.63
C PRO A 233 17.57 -10.86 -20.47
N LEU A 234 17.06 -11.55 -19.42
CA LEU A 234 17.94 -12.11 -18.40
C LEU A 234 18.97 -13.03 -19.07
N PRO A 235 20.25 -12.99 -18.66
CA PRO A 235 21.23 -13.94 -19.17
C PRO A 235 20.74 -15.37 -18.90
N LYS A 236 20.95 -16.24 -19.89
CA LYS A 236 20.60 -17.68 -19.82
C LYS A 236 21.44 -18.38 -18.75
#